data_3594e0af4e2d44222e499b65fda630f4
#
_entry.id   3594e0af4e2d44222e499b65fda630f4
#
_cell.length_a   1.000
_cell.length_b   1.000
_cell.length_c   1.000
_cell.angle_alpha   90.00
_cell.angle_beta   90.00
_cell.angle_gamma   90.00
#
_symmetry.space_group_name_H-M   'P 1'
#
loop_
_entity.id
_entity.type
_entity.pdbx_description
1 polymer ?
#
loop_
_entity_poly.entity_id
_entity_poly.type
_entity_poly.pdbx_seq_one_letter_code
_entity_poly.pdbx_strand_id
1 'polypeptide(L)'
;MSGYSYFILIVFVYVYATECFNIFEKKSRSGNGCPESAPWPCKTPGNCLSFDFICDGEPDCPEKYDEDAALCIAKDRPPAIIMEQFITKWKEWFIPNIFSDKPIKIIATLLIESPTIDDFAKSVGLNKDQYKNVRKVMEAVRDGRQIDLLLMEMPERAWTDLYLLFSRIVKTGFIKNNA
;
A
#
# COMPACT_ATOMS: atom_id res chain seq x y z
N MET A 1 36.69 -37.53 42.90
CA MET A 1 35.48 -36.65 42.98
C MET A 1 35.39 -35.79 41.73
N SER A 2 35.34 -36.37 40.51
CA SER A 2 35.35 -35.54 39.28
C SER A 2 34.28 -35.94 38.22
N GLY A 3 33.58 -37.08 38.38
CA GLY A 3 32.60 -37.54 37.38
C GLY A 3 31.22 -36.91 37.53
N TYR A 4 30.79 -36.56 38.72
CA TYR A 4 29.46 -36.02 38.98
C TYR A 4 29.26 -34.60 38.44
N SER A 5 30.30 -33.79 38.41
CA SER A 5 30.22 -32.40 37.94
C SER A 5 30.02 -32.30 36.44
N TYR A 6 30.59 -33.21 35.67
CA TYR A 6 30.41 -33.30 34.19
C TYR A 6 29.05 -33.78 33.80
N PHE A 7 28.46 -34.71 34.56
CA PHE A 7 27.15 -35.23 34.28
C PHE A 7 26.03 -34.17 34.49
N ILE A 8 26.19 -33.33 35.53
CA ILE A 8 25.25 -32.27 35.82
C ILE A 8 25.33 -31.17 34.74
N LEU A 9 26.54 -30.85 34.25
CA LEU A 9 26.72 -29.85 33.16
C LEU A 9 26.10 -30.35 31.85
N ILE A 10 26.25 -31.62 31.50
CA ILE A 10 25.64 -32.16 30.28
C ILE A 10 24.11 -32.19 30.36
N VAL A 11 23.54 -32.55 31.51
CA VAL A 11 22.07 -32.50 31.71
C VAL A 11 21.53 -31.09 31.64
N PHE A 12 22.22 -30.12 32.20
CA PHE A 12 21.83 -28.70 32.11
C PHE A 12 21.89 -28.21 30.65
N VAL A 13 22.92 -28.54 29.89
CA VAL A 13 23.01 -28.13 28.48
C VAL A 13 21.92 -28.78 27.63
N TYR A 14 21.58 -30.05 27.91
CA TYR A 14 20.48 -30.74 27.20
C TYR A 14 19.09 -30.13 27.55
N VAL A 15 18.84 -29.80 28.80
CA VAL A 15 17.57 -29.18 29.23
C VAL A 15 17.44 -27.78 28.65
N TYR A 16 18.49 -26.97 28.67
CA TYR A 16 18.48 -25.65 28.02
C TYR A 16 18.36 -25.71 26.50
N ALA A 17 18.97 -26.73 25.86
CA ALA A 17 18.85 -26.90 24.41
C ALA A 17 17.43 -27.34 23.98
N THR A 18 16.74 -28.16 24.78
CA THR A 18 15.35 -28.55 24.50
C THR A 18 14.35 -27.43 24.76
N GLU A 19 14.59 -26.56 25.75
CA GLU A 19 13.74 -25.39 25.96
C GLU A 19 13.95 -24.31 24.89
N CYS A 20 15.17 -24.10 24.41
CA CYS A 20 15.44 -23.20 23.27
C CYS A 20 14.82 -23.70 21.95
N PHE A 21 14.71 -25.01 21.74
CA PHE A 21 14.11 -25.55 20.52
C PHE A 21 12.59 -25.38 20.49
N ASN A 22 11.91 -25.40 21.65
CA ASN A 22 10.47 -25.16 21.75
C ASN A 22 10.05 -23.70 21.60
N ILE A 23 10.98 -22.74 21.72
CA ILE A 23 10.69 -21.32 21.50
C ILE A 23 10.61 -20.99 20.01
N PHE A 24 11.16 -21.83 19.14
CA PHE A 24 11.12 -21.67 17.67
C PHE A 24 9.97 -22.39 17.00
N GLU A 25 9.12 -23.10 17.71
CA GLU A 25 7.82 -23.47 17.17
C GLU A 25 6.96 -22.20 17.08
N LYS A 26 7.21 -21.47 15.99
CA LYS A 26 6.47 -20.29 15.59
C LYS A 26 5.00 -20.70 15.50
N LYS A 27 4.28 -20.52 16.60
CA LYS A 27 2.82 -20.62 16.61
C LYS A 27 2.32 -19.71 15.49
N SER A 28 1.95 -20.31 14.37
CA SER A 28 1.28 -19.64 13.28
C SER A 28 0.10 -18.85 13.88
N ARG A 29 0.24 -17.56 13.97
CA ARG A 29 -0.85 -16.66 14.38
C ARG A 29 -1.75 -16.45 13.18
N SER A 30 -2.40 -17.49 12.74
CA SER A 30 -3.64 -17.37 11.99
C SER A 30 -4.73 -16.96 12.98
N GLY A 31 -4.81 -15.67 13.28
CA GLY A 31 -5.84 -15.14 14.19
C GLY A 31 -7.24 -15.18 13.61
N ASN A 32 -7.41 -15.69 12.39
CA ASN A 32 -8.67 -15.67 11.64
C ASN A 32 -9.24 -17.06 11.32
N GLY A 33 -8.57 -18.13 11.73
CA GLY A 33 -9.04 -19.51 11.50
C GLY A 33 -8.88 -20.03 10.06
N CYS A 34 -8.30 -19.24 9.14
CA CYS A 34 -8.05 -19.63 7.76
C CYS A 34 -6.75 -20.43 7.62
N PRO A 35 -6.67 -21.40 6.67
CA PRO A 35 -5.45 -22.14 6.35
C PRO A 35 -4.41 -21.24 5.67
N GLU A 36 -3.13 -21.63 5.73
CA GLU A 36 -2.04 -20.87 5.11
C GLU A 36 -2.16 -20.77 3.57
N SER A 37 -2.79 -21.76 2.93
CA SER A 37 -3.05 -21.76 1.48
C SER A 37 -4.14 -20.77 1.06
N ALA A 38 -5.03 -20.36 1.97
CA ALA A 38 -6.10 -19.42 1.74
C ALA A 38 -6.25 -18.54 2.99
N PRO A 39 -5.31 -17.61 3.24
CA PRO A 39 -5.19 -16.91 4.53
C PRO A 39 -6.18 -15.76 4.71
N TRP A 40 -6.92 -15.38 3.68
CA TRP A 40 -7.86 -14.27 3.72
C TRP A 40 -9.29 -14.72 4.06
N PRO A 41 -9.87 -14.27 5.18
CA PRO A 41 -11.25 -14.62 5.52
C PRO A 41 -12.25 -13.75 4.78
N CYS A 42 -13.27 -14.35 4.20
CA CYS A 42 -14.49 -13.66 3.81
C CYS A 42 -15.25 -13.15 5.07
N LYS A 43 -16.23 -12.26 4.90
CA LYS A 43 -17.12 -11.88 5.99
C LYS A 43 -18.01 -13.03 6.44
N THR A 44 -18.32 -13.95 5.53
CA THR A 44 -19.03 -15.19 5.86
C THR A 44 -18.09 -16.17 6.55
N PRO A 45 -18.36 -16.59 7.80
CA PRO A 45 -17.50 -17.49 8.56
C PRO A 45 -17.24 -18.81 7.83
N GLY A 46 -15.99 -19.28 7.86
CA GLY A 46 -15.58 -20.55 7.26
C GLY A 46 -15.17 -20.44 5.79
N ASN A 47 -15.41 -19.33 5.11
CA ASN A 47 -14.94 -19.09 3.76
C ASN A 47 -13.63 -18.31 3.79
N CYS A 48 -12.61 -18.87 3.16
CA CYS A 48 -11.26 -18.30 3.09
C CYS A 48 -10.77 -18.30 1.64
N LEU A 49 -10.04 -17.26 1.26
CA LEU A 49 -9.48 -17.08 -0.08
C LEU A 49 -7.96 -16.96 -0.06
N SER A 50 -7.31 -17.37 -1.15
CA SER A 50 -5.95 -16.93 -1.47
C SER A 50 -5.94 -15.44 -1.81
N PHE A 51 -4.82 -14.77 -1.57
CA PHE A 51 -4.65 -13.35 -1.93
C PHE A 51 -4.79 -13.09 -3.44
N ASP A 52 -4.64 -14.11 -4.28
CA ASP A 52 -4.76 -13.99 -5.74
C ASP A 52 -6.21 -13.72 -6.20
N PHE A 53 -7.18 -14.16 -5.41
CA PHE A 53 -8.62 -13.98 -5.67
C PHE A 53 -9.19 -12.68 -5.10
N ILE A 54 -8.36 -11.81 -4.55
CA ILE A 54 -8.80 -10.52 -4.01
C ILE A 54 -8.61 -9.46 -5.08
N CYS A 55 -9.70 -8.83 -5.53
CA CYS A 55 -9.69 -7.80 -6.57
C CYS A 55 -9.14 -8.33 -7.91
N ASP A 56 -9.57 -9.50 -8.32
CA ASP A 56 -9.26 -10.09 -9.64
C ASP A 56 -10.39 -9.85 -10.67
N GLY A 57 -11.50 -9.28 -10.23
CA GLY A 57 -12.68 -8.94 -11.04
C GLY A 57 -13.79 -9.96 -10.94
N GLU A 58 -13.59 -11.07 -10.20
CA GLU A 58 -14.60 -12.10 -9.97
C GLU A 58 -14.95 -12.21 -8.49
N PRO A 59 -16.23 -12.17 -8.10
CA PRO A 59 -16.61 -12.28 -6.70
C PRO A 59 -16.55 -13.74 -6.21
N ASP A 60 -15.55 -14.08 -5.42
CA ASP A 60 -15.32 -15.39 -4.82
C ASP A 60 -15.89 -15.53 -3.41
N CYS A 61 -16.00 -14.44 -2.65
CA CYS A 61 -16.73 -14.43 -1.39
C CYS A 61 -18.25 -14.34 -1.63
N PRO A 62 -19.09 -15.04 -0.83
CA PRO A 62 -20.54 -14.98 -0.95
C PRO A 62 -21.13 -13.57 -0.92
N GLU A 63 -20.52 -12.69 -0.13
CA GLU A 63 -20.91 -11.28 0.03
C GLU A 63 -20.12 -10.31 -0.88
N LYS A 64 -19.32 -10.82 -1.82
CA LYS A 64 -18.49 -10.05 -2.76
C LYS A 64 -17.53 -9.08 -2.08
N TYR A 65 -17.08 -9.43 -0.89
CA TYR A 65 -16.18 -8.57 -0.09
C TYR A 65 -14.78 -8.48 -0.70
N ASP A 66 -14.34 -9.53 -1.34
CA ASP A 66 -13.10 -9.62 -2.11
C ASP A 66 -13.01 -8.59 -3.24
N GLU A 67 -14.15 -8.18 -3.79
CA GLU A 67 -14.28 -7.16 -4.85
C GLU A 67 -14.82 -5.80 -4.32
N ASP A 68 -14.75 -5.59 -3.00
CA ASP A 68 -15.14 -4.31 -2.41
C ASP A 68 -14.23 -3.18 -2.90
N ALA A 69 -14.80 -2.11 -3.41
CA ALA A 69 -14.06 -1.01 -4.03
C ALA A 69 -13.04 -0.36 -3.08
N ALA A 70 -13.36 -0.22 -1.79
CA ALA A 70 -12.46 0.36 -0.82
C ALA A 70 -11.29 -0.59 -0.49
N LEU A 71 -11.57 -1.89 -0.43
CA LEU A 71 -10.55 -2.93 -0.26
C LEU A 71 -9.59 -2.93 -1.46
N CYS A 72 -10.11 -2.90 -2.68
CA CYS A 72 -9.30 -2.93 -3.90
C CYS A 72 -8.46 -1.65 -4.06
N ILE A 73 -8.99 -0.51 -3.68
CA ILE A 73 -8.22 0.73 -3.60
C ILE A 73 -7.05 0.57 -2.61
N ALA A 74 -7.32 0.04 -1.41
CA ALA A 74 -6.31 -0.15 -0.39
C ALA A 74 -5.23 -1.18 -0.79
N LYS A 75 -5.61 -2.25 -1.51
CA LYS A 75 -4.68 -3.27 -2.02
C LYS A 75 -3.77 -2.72 -3.11
N ASP A 76 -4.32 -2.00 -4.08
CA ASP A 76 -3.60 -1.64 -5.30
C ASP A 76 -2.78 -0.37 -5.16
N ARG A 77 -3.20 0.57 -4.33
CA ARG A 77 -2.47 1.83 -4.16
C ARG A 77 -1.18 1.66 -3.35
N PRO A 78 -0.18 2.52 -3.57
CA PRO A 78 1.05 2.48 -2.79
C PRO A 78 0.77 2.85 -1.32
N PRO A 79 1.58 2.38 -0.35
CA PRO A 79 1.49 2.83 1.03
C PRO A 79 1.67 4.34 1.16
N ALA A 80 0.88 4.99 2.03
CA ALA A 80 0.95 6.45 2.23
C ALA A 80 2.35 6.93 2.63
N ILE A 81 3.09 6.14 3.40
CA ILE A 81 4.47 6.48 3.79
C ILE A 81 5.42 6.56 2.57
N ILE A 82 5.25 5.69 1.59
CA ILE A 82 6.06 5.72 0.35
C ILE A 82 5.70 6.96 -0.48
N MET A 83 4.41 7.29 -0.55
CA MET A 83 3.94 8.52 -1.21
C MET A 83 4.46 9.77 -0.49
N GLU A 84 4.45 9.81 0.84
CA GLU A 84 5.01 10.89 1.64
C GLU A 84 6.51 11.10 1.36
N GLN A 85 7.29 10.02 1.34
CA GLN A 85 8.72 10.07 1.02
C GLN A 85 8.96 10.59 -0.40
N PHE A 86 8.17 10.14 -1.36
CA PHE A 86 8.27 10.59 -2.75
C PHE A 86 7.95 12.08 -2.89
N ILE A 87 6.83 12.55 -2.32
CA ILE A 87 6.46 13.98 -2.35
C ILE A 87 7.50 14.82 -1.64
N THR A 88 8.04 14.35 -0.50
CA THR A 88 9.10 15.04 0.25
C THR A 88 10.38 15.19 -0.58
N LYS A 89 10.79 14.14 -1.29
CA LYS A 89 11.96 14.15 -2.17
C LYS A 89 11.85 15.20 -3.28
N TRP A 90 10.64 15.41 -3.78
CA TRP A 90 10.37 16.32 -4.91
C TRP A 90 9.49 17.52 -4.52
N LYS A 91 9.49 17.91 -3.24
CA LYS A 91 8.59 18.93 -2.66
C LYS A 91 8.69 20.29 -3.36
N GLU A 92 9.88 20.66 -3.80
CA GLU A 92 10.11 21.96 -4.47
C GLU A 92 9.31 22.10 -5.78
N TRP A 93 8.98 20.98 -6.42
CA TRP A 93 8.13 20.96 -7.58
C TRP A 93 6.65 20.71 -7.23
N PHE A 94 6.37 19.73 -6.36
CA PHE A 94 5.00 19.35 -6.04
C PHE A 94 4.22 20.42 -5.31
N ILE A 95 4.81 21.05 -4.29
CA ILE A 95 4.07 21.96 -3.41
C ILE A 95 3.62 23.21 -4.16
N PRO A 96 4.50 23.95 -4.87
CA PRO A 96 4.06 25.17 -5.57
C PRO A 96 3.20 24.87 -6.82
N ASN A 97 3.43 23.75 -7.50
CA ASN A 97 2.82 23.53 -8.82
C ASN A 97 1.58 22.62 -8.78
N ILE A 98 1.54 21.65 -7.88
CA ILE A 98 0.55 20.56 -7.91
C ILE A 98 -0.36 20.56 -6.70
N PHE A 99 0.20 20.70 -5.50
CA PHE A 99 -0.54 20.53 -4.26
C PHE A 99 -0.72 21.86 -3.50
N SER A 100 -1.49 21.80 -2.41
CA SER A 100 -1.63 22.89 -1.44
C SER A 100 -0.46 22.89 -0.45
N ASP A 101 -0.41 23.92 0.38
CA ASP A 101 0.54 24.10 1.48
C ASP A 101 0.23 23.27 2.74
N LYS A 102 -0.69 22.31 2.64
CA LYS A 102 -0.95 21.37 3.73
C LYS A 102 0.27 20.51 4.02
N PRO A 103 0.40 19.97 5.24
CA PRO A 103 1.48 19.03 5.57
C PRO A 103 1.54 17.86 4.58
N ILE A 104 2.74 17.55 4.07
CA ILE A 104 2.95 16.53 3.03
C ILE A 104 2.35 15.18 3.45
N LYS A 105 2.47 14.81 4.74
CA LYS A 105 1.85 13.60 5.28
C LYS A 105 0.34 13.55 5.04
N ILE A 106 -0.36 14.66 5.24
CA ILE A 106 -1.81 14.76 5.01
C ILE A 106 -2.11 14.64 3.52
N ILE A 107 -1.35 15.32 2.67
CA ILE A 107 -1.50 15.23 1.21
C ILE A 107 -1.31 13.79 0.74
N ALA A 108 -0.24 13.12 1.19
CA ALA A 108 0.06 11.74 0.83
C ALA A 108 -1.05 10.78 1.28
N THR A 109 -1.52 10.90 2.53
CA THR A 109 -2.59 10.06 3.06
C THR A 109 -3.88 10.27 2.25
N LEU A 110 -4.30 11.51 2.04
CA LEU A 110 -5.52 11.80 1.29
C LEU A 110 -5.43 11.37 -0.18
N LEU A 111 -4.25 11.46 -0.80
CA LEU A 111 -4.05 11.01 -2.18
C LEU A 111 -4.24 9.48 -2.31
N ILE A 112 -3.85 8.73 -1.29
CA ILE A 112 -3.99 7.27 -1.26
C ILE A 112 -5.42 6.85 -0.86
N GLU A 113 -6.07 7.55 0.05
CA GLU A 113 -7.35 7.13 0.61
C GLU A 113 -8.56 7.66 -0.19
N SER A 114 -8.43 8.80 -0.90
CA SER A 114 -9.55 9.38 -1.63
C SER A 114 -9.93 8.53 -2.85
N PRO A 115 -11.20 8.11 -3.00
CA PRO A 115 -11.62 7.29 -4.13
C PRO A 115 -11.41 7.99 -5.47
N THR A 116 -11.69 9.29 -5.56
CA THR A 116 -11.61 10.07 -6.79
C THR A 116 -10.77 11.34 -6.62
N ILE A 117 -10.37 11.93 -7.74
CA ILE A 117 -9.69 13.23 -7.77
C ILE A 117 -10.56 14.33 -7.16
N ASP A 118 -11.89 14.26 -7.30
CA ASP A 118 -12.82 15.25 -6.75
C ASP A 118 -12.85 15.17 -5.22
N ASP A 119 -12.90 13.97 -4.67
CA ASP A 119 -12.83 13.73 -3.23
C ASP A 119 -11.51 14.22 -2.66
N PHE A 120 -10.41 13.91 -3.33
CA PHE A 120 -9.07 14.37 -2.97
C PHE A 120 -9.00 15.91 -2.95
N ALA A 121 -9.41 16.55 -4.05
CA ALA A 121 -9.36 17.99 -4.20
C ALA A 121 -10.16 18.72 -3.10
N LYS A 122 -11.34 18.19 -2.78
CA LYS A 122 -12.19 18.70 -1.71
C LYS A 122 -11.52 18.56 -0.33
N SER A 123 -10.96 17.40 -0.05
CA SER A 123 -10.35 17.09 1.26
C SER A 123 -9.06 17.86 1.50
N VAL A 124 -8.26 18.06 0.45
CA VAL A 124 -7.02 18.85 0.51
C VAL A 124 -7.30 20.35 0.42
N GLY A 125 -8.43 20.75 -0.20
CA GLY A 125 -8.79 22.15 -0.42
C GLY A 125 -8.03 22.76 -1.59
N LEU A 126 -7.90 22.01 -2.70
CA LEU A 126 -7.24 22.52 -3.91
C LEU A 126 -8.05 23.65 -4.55
N ASN A 127 -7.35 24.67 -5.03
CA ASN A 127 -7.94 25.67 -5.91
C ASN A 127 -8.11 25.10 -7.35
N LYS A 128 -8.75 25.89 -8.23
CA LYS A 128 -9.02 25.45 -9.62
C LYS A 128 -7.76 25.10 -10.41
N ASP A 129 -6.69 25.85 -10.23
CA ASP A 129 -5.46 25.63 -10.99
C ASP A 129 -4.70 24.43 -10.46
N GLN A 130 -4.63 24.26 -9.15
CA GLN A 130 -4.08 23.05 -8.52
C GLN A 130 -4.86 21.79 -8.95
N TYR A 131 -6.19 21.84 -8.96
CA TYR A 131 -7.03 20.76 -9.46
C TYR A 131 -6.67 20.37 -10.90
N LYS A 132 -6.58 21.38 -11.80
CA LYS A 132 -6.16 21.13 -13.20
C LYS A 132 -4.76 20.50 -13.27
N ASN A 133 -3.84 20.98 -12.45
CA ASN A 133 -2.47 20.46 -12.44
C ASN A 133 -2.41 19.01 -11.94
N VAL A 134 -3.11 18.68 -10.83
CA VAL A 134 -3.23 17.29 -10.36
C VAL A 134 -3.83 16.41 -11.45
N ARG A 135 -4.93 16.86 -12.08
CA ARG A 135 -5.57 16.13 -13.18
C ARG A 135 -4.61 15.91 -14.35
N LYS A 136 -3.86 16.94 -14.76
CA LYS A 136 -2.85 16.84 -15.82
C LYS A 136 -1.75 15.84 -15.49
N VAL A 137 -1.29 15.80 -14.24
CA VAL A 137 -0.32 14.80 -13.78
C VAL A 137 -0.90 13.40 -13.92
N MET A 138 -2.12 13.17 -13.44
CA MET A 138 -2.76 11.86 -13.51
C MET A 138 -3.02 11.40 -14.96
N GLU A 139 -3.45 12.33 -15.84
CA GLU A 139 -3.66 12.05 -17.26
C GLU A 139 -2.33 11.75 -17.96
N ALA A 140 -1.27 12.51 -17.67
CA ALA A 140 0.06 12.27 -18.23
C ALA A 140 0.59 10.89 -17.81
N VAL A 141 0.37 10.48 -16.55
CA VAL A 141 0.74 9.15 -16.07
C VAL A 141 -0.09 8.06 -16.75
N ARG A 142 -1.42 8.23 -16.85
CA ARG A 142 -2.30 7.28 -17.54
C ARG A 142 -1.84 7.00 -18.97
N ASP A 143 -1.46 8.06 -19.67
CA ASP A 143 -1.17 8.03 -21.11
C ASP A 143 0.35 7.88 -21.40
N GLY A 144 1.19 7.80 -20.37
CA GLY A 144 2.65 7.68 -20.51
C GLY A 144 3.33 8.94 -21.08
N ARG A 145 2.69 10.12 -20.95
CA ARG A 145 3.15 11.38 -21.57
C ARG A 145 4.07 12.18 -20.64
N GLN A 146 5.33 11.73 -20.49
CA GLN A 146 6.33 12.42 -19.67
C GLN A 146 6.52 13.89 -20.10
N ILE A 147 6.49 14.17 -21.41
CA ILE A 147 6.74 15.50 -21.95
C ILE A 147 5.79 16.56 -21.38
N ASP A 148 4.54 16.20 -21.10
CA ASP A 148 3.56 17.12 -20.54
C ASP A 148 3.99 17.63 -19.15
N LEU A 149 4.70 16.82 -18.39
CA LEU A 149 5.18 17.17 -17.05
C LEU A 149 6.54 17.87 -17.09
N LEU A 150 7.39 17.57 -18.07
CA LEU A 150 8.61 18.33 -18.31
C LEU A 150 8.30 19.78 -18.69
N LEU A 151 7.24 20.02 -19.45
CA LEU A 151 6.73 21.36 -19.75
C LEU A 151 6.15 22.07 -18.52
N MET A 152 5.89 21.37 -17.43
CA MET A 152 5.54 21.89 -16.11
C MET A 152 6.77 21.98 -15.18
N GLU A 153 7.97 21.97 -15.74
CA GLU A 153 9.25 22.04 -15.02
C GLU A 153 9.48 20.87 -14.04
N MET A 154 8.84 19.70 -14.30
CA MET A 154 9.10 18.51 -13.50
C MET A 154 10.57 18.07 -13.67
N PRO A 155 11.29 17.78 -12.58
CA PRO A 155 12.61 17.20 -12.69
C PRO A 155 12.57 15.87 -13.45
N GLU A 156 13.33 15.71 -14.52
CA GLU A 156 13.30 14.52 -15.39
C GLU A 156 13.46 13.21 -14.60
N ARG A 157 14.36 13.23 -13.60
CA ARG A 157 14.62 12.08 -12.72
C ARG A 157 13.43 11.68 -11.84
N ALA A 158 12.42 12.55 -11.71
CA ALA A 158 11.20 12.24 -10.92
C ALA A 158 10.24 11.33 -11.68
N TRP A 159 10.32 11.27 -13.01
CA TRP A 159 9.36 10.57 -13.86
C TRP A 159 9.17 9.09 -13.50
N THR A 160 10.26 8.34 -13.39
CA THR A 160 10.18 6.90 -13.14
C THR A 160 9.45 6.60 -11.82
N ASP A 161 9.86 7.26 -10.74
CA ASP A 161 9.24 7.09 -9.42
C ASP A 161 7.77 7.56 -9.45
N LEU A 162 7.50 8.71 -10.08
CA LEU A 162 6.17 9.26 -10.26
C LEU A 162 5.28 8.28 -11.02
N TYR A 163 5.73 7.80 -12.17
CA TYR A 163 4.96 6.87 -13.00
C TYR A 163 4.63 5.59 -12.25
N LEU A 164 5.60 4.98 -11.56
CA LEU A 164 5.38 3.75 -10.80
C LEU A 164 4.35 3.91 -9.67
N LEU A 165 4.39 5.03 -8.96
CA LEU A 165 3.49 5.27 -7.82
C LEU A 165 2.10 5.72 -8.30
N PHE A 166 2.05 6.68 -9.20
CA PHE A 166 0.79 7.29 -9.63
C PHE A 166 -0.01 6.41 -10.59
N SER A 167 0.64 5.54 -11.37
CA SER A 167 -0.07 4.57 -12.21
C SER A 167 -0.95 3.62 -11.39
N ARG A 168 -0.52 3.25 -10.19
CA ARG A 168 -1.31 2.44 -9.27
C ARG A 168 -2.56 3.17 -8.76
N ILE A 169 -2.46 4.49 -8.56
CA ILE A 169 -3.60 5.33 -8.17
C ILE A 169 -4.57 5.47 -9.35
N VAL A 170 -4.04 5.72 -10.55
CA VAL A 170 -4.86 5.87 -11.77
C VAL A 170 -5.62 4.58 -12.10
N LYS A 171 -4.97 3.42 -11.97
CA LYS A 171 -5.60 2.10 -12.21
C LYS A 171 -6.83 1.85 -11.34
N THR A 172 -6.89 2.42 -10.14
CA THR A 172 -8.04 2.27 -9.24
C THR A 172 -9.19 3.24 -9.54
N GLY A 173 -9.18 3.91 -10.70
CA GLY A 173 -10.27 4.79 -11.12
C GLY A 173 -10.25 6.19 -10.50
N PHE A 174 -9.11 6.63 -9.97
CA PHE A 174 -8.95 7.95 -9.37
C PHE A 174 -9.33 9.10 -10.30
N ILE A 175 -9.04 8.97 -11.59
CA ILE A 175 -9.56 9.83 -12.66
C ILE A 175 -10.50 9.02 -13.54
N LYS A 176 -11.70 9.56 -13.81
CA LYS A 176 -12.65 8.95 -14.76
C LYS A 176 -12.08 9.07 -16.16
N ASN A 177 -12.20 8.01 -16.94
CA ASN A 177 -12.00 8.09 -18.38
C ASN A 177 -13.11 9.00 -18.93
N ASN A 178 -12.74 10.10 -19.54
CA ASN A 178 -13.70 10.85 -20.34
C ASN A 178 -14.03 9.95 -21.55
N ALA A 179 -15.23 9.37 -21.53
CA ALA A 179 -15.78 8.66 -22.68
C ALA A 179 -16.08 9.66 -23.81
#